data_c5e3f2e88f6e66dc4baf9fe2bf9c13b5
#
_entry.id   c5e3f2e88f6e66dc4baf9fe2bf9c13b5
#
_cell.length_a   1.000
_cell.length_b   1.000
_cell.length_c   1.000
_cell.angle_alpha   90.00
_cell.angle_beta   90.00
_cell.angle_gamma   90.00
#
_symmetry.space_group_name_H-M   'P 1'
#
loop_
_entity.id
_entity.type
_entity.pdbx_description
1 polymer ?
#
loop_
_entity_poly.entity_id
_entity_poly.type
_entity_poly.pdbx_seq_one_letter_code
_entity_poly.pdbx_strand_id
1 'polypeptide(L)' 'MSFNDATTLWGLNESTLRKAITYGKLVNGIDVCKFGKQWVISMDAMKREYGEPKAEIKAV' A
#
# COMPACT_ATOMS: atom_id res chain seq x y z
N MET A 1 2.25 5.95 4.02
CA MET A 1 3.52 5.26 3.75
C MET A 1 3.76 5.18 2.25
N SER A 2 4.99 5.06 1.85
CA SER A 2 5.31 4.93 0.44
C SER A 2 4.94 3.54 -0.06
N PHE A 3 4.83 3.39 -1.38
CA PHE A 3 4.56 2.07 -1.94
C PHE A 3 5.70 1.12 -1.59
N ASN A 4 6.93 1.62 -1.53
CA ASN A 4 8.06 0.79 -1.20
C ASN A 4 7.91 0.23 0.22
N ASP A 5 7.52 1.06 1.16
CA ASP A 5 7.30 0.60 2.53
C ASP A 5 6.14 -0.38 2.59
N ALA A 6 5.06 -0.09 1.89
CA ALA A 6 3.89 -0.96 1.91
C ALA A 6 4.23 -2.32 1.32
N THR A 7 4.94 -2.36 0.21
CA THR A 7 5.30 -3.63 -0.40
C THR A 7 6.22 -4.43 0.49
N THR A 8 7.12 -3.77 1.19
CA THR A 8 8.02 -4.44 2.11
C THR A 8 7.25 -5.03 3.29
N LEU A 9 6.38 -4.24 3.89
CA LEU A 9 5.65 -4.70 5.08
C LEU A 9 4.64 -5.79 4.77
N TRP A 10 4.02 -5.74 3.62
CA TRP A 10 2.99 -6.73 3.27
C TRP A 10 3.52 -7.83 2.34
N GLY A 11 4.79 -7.77 1.98
CA GLY A 11 5.38 -8.80 1.13
C GLY A 11 4.78 -8.81 -0.26
N LEU A 12 4.46 -7.65 -0.79
CA LEU A 12 3.82 -7.55 -2.10
C LEU A 12 4.76 -6.89 -3.09
N ASN A 13 4.34 -6.87 -4.35
CA ASN A 13 5.08 -6.15 -5.38
C ASN A 13 4.39 -4.84 -5.65
N GLU A 14 5.15 -3.88 -6.16
CA GLU A 14 4.58 -2.58 -6.50
C GLU A 14 3.49 -2.74 -7.56
N SER A 15 3.66 -3.66 -8.49
CA SER A 15 2.67 -3.88 -9.52
C SER A 15 1.35 -4.37 -8.94
N THR A 16 1.38 -5.06 -7.80
CA THR A 16 0.16 -5.49 -7.13
C THR A 16 -0.65 -4.28 -6.69
N LEU A 17 0.03 -3.28 -6.13
CA LEU A 17 -0.65 -2.07 -5.69
C LEU A 17 -1.17 -1.27 -6.87
N ARG A 18 -0.40 -1.22 -7.96
CA ARG A 18 -0.84 -0.51 -9.15
C ARG A 18 -2.08 -1.16 -9.74
N LYS A 19 -2.13 -2.47 -9.77
CA LYS A 19 -3.29 -3.18 -10.27
C LYS A 19 -4.50 -2.93 -9.38
N ALA A 20 -4.29 -2.84 -8.07
CA ALA A 20 -5.38 -2.55 -7.16
C ALA A 20 -5.99 -1.17 -7.45
N ILE A 21 -5.16 -0.20 -7.82
CA ILE A 21 -5.65 1.11 -8.20
C ILE A 21 -6.47 1.00 -9.49
N THR A 22 -5.96 0.26 -10.46
CA THR A 22 -6.63 0.08 -11.74
C THR A 22 -7.98 -0.60 -11.56
N TYR A 23 -8.05 -1.58 -10.68
CA TYR A 23 -9.29 -2.31 -10.44
C TYR A 23 -10.25 -1.58 -9.50
N GLY A 24 -9.83 -0.44 -8.97
CA GLY A 24 -10.71 0.33 -8.10
C GLY A 24 -10.70 -0.08 -6.65
N LYS A 25 -9.84 -0.99 -6.25
CA LYS A 25 -9.74 -1.38 -4.86
C LYS A 25 -9.08 -0.29 -4.04
N LEU A 26 -8.16 0.44 -4.63
CA LEU A 26 -7.51 1.58 -3.99
C LEU A 26 -7.88 2.81 -4.79
N VAL A 27 -8.46 3.78 -4.13
CA VAL A 27 -8.96 4.97 -4.81
C VAL A 27 -7.90 6.05 -4.84
N ASN A 28 -7.54 6.47 -6.03
CA ASN A 28 -6.54 7.52 -6.21
C ASN A 28 -7.10 8.82 -5.65
N GLY A 29 -6.34 9.46 -4.80
CA GLY A 29 -6.77 10.70 -4.17
C GLY A 29 -7.40 10.50 -2.81
N ILE A 30 -7.77 9.29 -2.47
CA ILE A 30 -8.36 8.97 -1.17
C ILE A 30 -7.48 7.97 -0.44
N ASP A 31 -7.29 6.80 -1.03
CA ASP A 31 -6.47 5.76 -0.41
C ASP A 31 -5.01 5.91 -0.79
N VAL A 32 -4.74 6.37 -2.00
CA VAL A 32 -3.39 6.57 -2.50
C VAL A 32 -3.25 7.96 -3.08
N CYS A 33 -2.05 8.47 -3.06
CA CYS A 33 -1.77 9.79 -3.65
C CYS A 33 -0.41 9.72 -4.30
N LYS A 34 -0.18 10.57 -5.28
CA LYS A 34 1.11 10.65 -5.92
C LYS A 34 1.73 12.00 -5.60
N PHE A 35 2.93 11.96 -5.05
CA PHE A 35 3.66 13.18 -4.74
C PHE A 35 4.90 13.18 -5.62
N GLY A 36 4.92 14.01 -6.63
CA GLY A 36 6.04 14.02 -7.57
C GLY A 36 6.12 12.69 -8.28
N LYS A 37 7.21 11.97 -8.09
CA LYS A 37 7.39 10.68 -8.72
C LYS A 37 7.10 9.53 -7.79
N GLN A 38 6.68 9.82 -6.57
CA GLN A 38 6.44 8.77 -5.60
C GLN A 38 4.99 8.59 -5.28
N TRP A 39 4.58 7.38 -5.17
CA TRP A 39 3.23 7.05 -4.73
C TRP A 39 3.25 6.78 -3.24
N VAL A 40 2.22 7.21 -2.56
CA VAL A 40 2.05 6.90 -1.13
C VAL A 40 0.65 6.32 -0.94
N ILE A 41 0.51 5.51 0.10
CA ILE A 41 -0.75 4.84 0.37
C ILE A 41 -0.99 4.86 1.87
N SER A 42 -2.22 4.96 2.29
CA SER A 42 -2.53 5.01 3.71
C SER A 42 -2.46 3.62 4.31
N MET A 43 -2.05 3.56 5.57
CA MET A 43 -1.99 2.30 6.27
C MET A 43 -3.39 1.70 6.43
N ASP A 44 -4.39 2.55 6.62
CA ASP A 44 -5.76 2.07 6.74
C ASP A 44 -6.20 1.38 5.46
N ALA A 45 -5.84 1.91 4.31
CA ALA A 45 -6.18 1.30 3.04
C ALA A 45 -5.52 -0.06 2.90
N MET A 46 -4.25 -0.16 3.29
CA MET A 46 -3.54 -1.42 3.22
C MET A 46 -4.18 -2.46 4.13
N LYS A 47 -4.52 -2.06 5.35
CA LYS A 47 -5.15 -3.00 6.27
C LYS A 47 -6.54 -3.42 5.79
N ARG A 48 -7.26 -2.50 5.20
CA ARG A 48 -8.59 -2.80 4.71
C ARG A 48 -8.56 -3.79 3.54
N GLU A 49 -7.59 -3.60 2.63
CA GLU A 49 -7.54 -4.43 1.43
C GLU A 49 -6.73 -5.71 1.61
N TYR A 50 -5.68 -5.65 2.39
CA TYR A 50 -4.75 -6.77 2.51
C TYR A 50 -4.61 -7.33 3.92
N GLY A 51 -5.25 -6.73 4.89
CA GLY A 51 -5.19 -7.19 6.26
C GLY A 51 -3.92 -6.74 6.96
N GLU A 52 -3.46 -7.53 7.90
CA GLU A 52 -2.29 -7.17 8.67
C GLU A 52 -1.00 -7.36 7.87
N PRO A 53 0.02 -6.57 8.14
CA PRO A 53 1.29 -6.70 7.42
C PRO A 53 1.90 -8.06 7.69
N LYS A 54 2.46 -8.66 6.66
CA LYS A 54 3.12 -9.92 6.83
C LYS A 54 4.46 -9.76 7.47
N ALA A 55 5.20 -8.77 7.08
CA ALA A 55 6.50 -8.50 7.68
C ALA A 55 6.25 -7.76 8.95
N GLU A 56 6.19 -8.51 10.10
CA GLU A 56 5.87 -7.91 11.27
C GLU A 56 6.94 -7.26 11.91
N ILE A 57 6.85 -6.09 12.22
CA ILE A 57 7.85 -5.46 12.94
C ILE A 57 7.59 -5.69 14.30
N LYS A 58 7.97 -6.71 14.83
CA LYS A 58 7.74 -7.07 16.09
C LYS A 58 8.44 -6.36 16.97
N ALA A 59 7.89 -5.61 17.60
CA ALA A 59 8.62 -5.01 18.58
C ALA A 59 8.84 -5.96 19.57
N VAL A 60 8.74 -6.70 19.84
CA VAL A 60 9.03 -7.52 20.85
C VAL A 60 9.64 -7.98 21.12
#